data_0d4a3393890d51fb98495a7eaafa7c9e
#
_entry.id   0d4a3393890d51fb98495a7eaafa7c9e
#
_cell.length_a   1.000
_cell.length_b   1.000
_cell.length_c   1.000
_cell.angle_alpha   90.00
_cell.angle_beta   90.00
_cell.angle_gamma   90.00
#
_symmetry.space_group_name_H-M   'P 1'
#
loop_
_entity.id
_entity.type
_entity.pdbx_description
1 polymer ?
#
loop_
_entity_poly.entity_id
_entity_poly.type
_entity_poly.pdbx_seq_one_letter_code
_entity_poly.pdbx_strand_id
1 'polypeptide(L)'
;MNLAFDDRGTGDPVLFIAGRGGAGRTWHLHQVPVFTRAGYRCVTFDNRGIGATEAAEGFTTETMVGDTAALIEKLDLAPVRIVAVSMGSYIAQELMVARPELVRSAVLMATRGRHDRTRDFFWQGEKALAESGISLPAEFDAKVRLLESFSPKTLNDDTAVRDWIDMFTMWPQKPTPGMRTHLTIAPQENRLAAYQNVTIPSLVIGFADDVVLPPHLGREVANALPNGRYLEIPDTGHLGFIEKPEVVNTAILNFFADTL
;
A
#
# COMPACT_ATOMS: atom_id res chain seq x y z
N MET A 1 -18.92 7.45 -2.23
CA MET A 1 -18.20 8.59 -1.60
C MET A 1 -17.44 9.38 -2.65
N ASN A 2 -17.12 10.65 -2.42
CA ASN A 2 -16.27 11.41 -3.35
C ASN A 2 -14.83 11.40 -2.80
N LEU A 3 -13.98 10.54 -3.38
CA LEU A 3 -12.56 10.48 -3.02
C LEU A 3 -11.81 11.66 -3.62
N ALA A 4 -10.91 12.26 -2.86
CA ALA A 4 -9.94 13.22 -3.38
C ALA A 4 -8.88 12.47 -4.20
N PHE A 5 -8.64 12.89 -5.43
CA PHE A 5 -7.69 12.24 -6.33
C PHE A 5 -6.91 13.27 -7.15
N ASP A 6 -5.78 12.82 -7.67
CA ASP A 6 -4.95 13.54 -8.66
C ASP A 6 -4.80 12.63 -9.89
N ASP A 7 -4.90 13.21 -11.10
CA ASP A 7 -4.90 12.52 -12.37
C ASP A 7 -3.87 13.18 -13.29
N ARG A 8 -2.82 12.46 -13.65
CA ARG A 8 -1.67 13.00 -14.40
C ARG A 8 -1.24 12.10 -15.53
N GLY A 9 -0.80 12.74 -16.62
CA GLY A 9 -0.35 12.06 -17.81
C GLY A 9 -1.51 11.62 -18.71
N THR A 10 -1.17 10.83 -19.73
CA THR A 10 -2.11 10.29 -20.73
C THR A 10 -1.69 8.86 -21.07
N GLY A 11 -2.56 8.08 -21.70
CA GLY A 11 -2.28 6.71 -22.10
C GLY A 11 -2.92 5.67 -21.18
N ASP A 12 -2.36 4.47 -21.10
CA ASP A 12 -2.91 3.38 -20.29
C ASP A 12 -3.01 3.77 -18.82
N PRO A 13 -4.19 3.56 -18.19
CA PRO A 13 -4.38 4.01 -16.81
C PRO A 13 -3.67 3.10 -15.80
N VAL A 14 -3.04 3.76 -14.81
CA VAL A 14 -2.46 3.13 -13.62
C VAL A 14 -3.07 3.79 -12.39
N LEU A 15 -3.72 3.00 -11.54
CA LEU A 15 -4.26 3.43 -10.26
C LEU A 15 -3.29 3.06 -9.13
N PHE A 16 -2.88 4.05 -8.36
CA PHE A 16 -1.99 3.89 -7.21
C PHE A 16 -2.78 3.88 -5.91
N ILE A 17 -2.68 2.81 -5.13
CA ILE A 17 -3.40 2.63 -3.87
C ILE A 17 -2.41 2.65 -2.71
N ALA A 18 -2.47 3.69 -1.88
CA ALA A 18 -1.58 3.87 -0.74
C ALA A 18 -1.90 2.91 0.42
N GLY A 19 -0.91 2.66 1.25
CA GLY A 19 -1.05 1.90 2.48
C GLY A 19 -1.83 2.65 3.58
N ARG A 20 -1.90 2.05 4.76
CA ARG A 20 -2.55 2.62 5.93
C ARG A 20 -1.96 3.99 6.28
N GLY A 21 -2.82 4.99 6.44
CA GLY A 21 -2.41 6.36 6.77
C GLY A 21 -1.69 7.10 5.64
N GLY A 22 -1.38 6.45 4.53
CA GLY A 22 -0.71 7.03 3.37
C GLY A 22 -1.67 7.85 2.50
N ALA A 23 -1.30 9.09 2.19
CA ALA A 23 -2.00 9.91 1.20
C ALA A 23 -1.54 9.60 -0.21
N GLY A 24 -2.42 9.80 -1.20
CA GLY A 24 -2.11 9.58 -2.62
C GLY A 24 -0.88 10.35 -3.11
N ARG A 25 -0.62 11.52 -2.54
CA ARG A 25 0.57 12.33 -2.86
C ARG A 25 1.92 11.63 -2.60
N THR A 26 1.96 10.59 -1.78
CA THR A 26 3.21 9.82 -1.53
C THR A 26 3.79 9.26 -2.82
N TRP A 27 2.97 8.89 -3.78
CA TRP A 27 3.39 8.37 -5.07
C TRP A 27 4.03 9.41 -6.00
N HIS A 28 3.78 10.71 -5.72
CA HIS A 28 4.33 11.81 -6.54
C HIS A 28 5.82 12.02 -6.31
N LEU A 29 6.38 11.45 -5.24
CA LEU A 29 7.79 11.59 -4.94
C LEU A 29 8.67 10.87 -5.97
N HIS A 30 8.30 9.63 -6.32
CA HIS A 30 9.13 8.76 -7.17
C HIS A 30 8.39 8.07 -8.31
N GLN A 31 7.15 7.56 -8.08
CA GLN A 31 6.45 6.71 -9.04
C GLN A 31 5.79 7.53 -10.15
N VAL A 32 4.89 8.44 -9.80
CA VAL A 32 4.12 9.23 -10.78
C VAL A 32 5.01 9.90 -11.84
N PRO A 33 6.14 10.57 -11.48
CA PRO A 33 7.00 11.19 -12.50
C PRO A 33 7.63 10.19 -13.47
N VAL A 34 7.94 8.98 -13.01
CA VAL A 34 8.55 7.92 -13.85
C VAL A 34 7.49 7.34 -14.79
N PHE A 35 6.32 7.01 -14.26
CA PHE A 35 5.25 6.39 -15.03
C PHE A 35 4.62 7.34 -16.05
N THR A 36 4.46 8.62 -15.73
CA THR A 36 3.98 9.61 -16.71
C THR A 36 4.98 9.81 -17.85
N ARG A 37 6.30 9.83 -17.56
CA ARG A 37 7.32 9.84 -18.62
C ARG A 37 7.34 8.57 -19.47
N ALA A 38 6.94 7.43 -18.90
CA ALA A 38 6.77 6.17 -19.62
C ALA A 38 5.47 6.08 -20.43
N GLY A 39 4.64 7.13 -20.43
CA GLY A 39 3.42 7.21 -21.24
C GLY A 39 2.16 6.67 -20.57
N TYR A 40 2.14 6.53 -19.23
CA TYR A 40 0.96 6.12 -18.48
C TYR A 40 0.16 7.31 -17.96
N ARG A 41 -1.16 7.13 -17.86
CA ARG A 41 -2.06 7.99 -17.09
C ARG A 41 -2.07 7.52 -15.65
N CYS A 42 -1.54 8.32 -14.72
CA CYS A 42 -1.38 7.98 -13.31
C CYS A 42 -2.49 8.62 -12.48
N VAL A 43 -3.29 7.80 -11.83
CA VAL A 43 -4.31 8.25 -10.88
C VAL A 43 -3.89 7.85 -9.47
N THR A 44 -3.79 8.83 -8.58
CA THR A 44 -3.55 8.65 -7.14
C THR A 44 -4.72 9.21 -6.36
N PHE A 45 -5.04 8.65 -5.21
CA PHE A 45 -6.14 9.13 -4.39
C PHE A 45 -5.88 8.96 -2.90
N ASP A 46 -6.57 9.74 -2.10
CA ASP A 46 -6.61 9.59 -0.66
C ASP A 46 -7.70 8.60 -0.28
N ASN A 47 -7.30 7.50 0.36
CA ASN A 47 -8.24 6.54 0.91
C ASN A 47 -9.20 7.22 1.89
N ARG A 48 -10.40 6.65 2.07
CA ARG A 48 -11.40 7.09 3.04
C ARG A 48 -10.75 7.39 4.41
N GLY A 49 -10.99 8.57 4.95
CA GLY A 49 -10.47 9.03 6.24
C GLY A 49 -9.03 9.55 6.24
N ILE A 50 -8.40 9.66 5.06
CA ILE A 50 -7.03 10.16 4.91
C ILE A 50 -7.01 11.42 4.05
N GLY A 51 -6.08 12.31 4.35
CA GLY A 51 -5.79 13.50 3.55
C GLY A 51 -7.02 14.38 3.34
N ALA A 52 -7.36 14.62 2.08
CA ALA A 52 -8.52 15.42 1.69
C ALA A 52 -9.82 14.60 1.55
N THR A 53 -9.77 13.28 1.76
CA THR A 53 -10.96 12.43 1.81
C THR A 53 -11.43 12.25 3.24
N GLU A 54 -12.25 13.20 3.72
CA GLU A 54 -12.83 13.11 5.07
C GLU A 54 -13.80 11.93 5.17
N ALA A 55 -13.82 11.26 6.34
CA ALA A 55 -14.77 10.22 6.64
C ALA A 55 -15.05 10.15 8.15
N ALA A 56 -16.29 9.81 8.48
CA ALA A 56 -16.65 9.39 9.83
C ALA A 56 -15.97 8.03 10.15
N GLU A 57 -15.92 7.72 11.43
CA GLU A 57 -15.45 6.41 11.90
C GLU A 57 -16.36 5.25 11.43
N GLY A 58 -15.87 4.03 11.51
CA GLY A 58 -16.67 2.81 11.35
C GLY A 58 -16.79 2.25 9.93
N PHE A 59 -15.88 2.61 9.02
CA PHE A 59 -15.78 1.97 7.71
C PHE A 59 -14.90 0.70 7.76
N THR A 60 -15.06 -0.17 6.77
CA THR A 60 -14.37 -1.46 6.67
C THR A 60 -13.50 -1.54 5.41
N THR A 61 -12.73 -2.62 5.27
CA THR A 61 -12.00 -2.91 4.04
C THR A 61 -12.95 -3.02 2.85
N GLU A 62 -14.09 -3.68 2.99
CA GLU A 62 -15.10 -3.82 1.93
C GLU A 62 -15.62 -2.46 1.48
N THR A 63 -15.78 -1.52 2.42
CA THR A 63 -16.15 -0.13 2.09
C THR A 63 -15.09 0.52 1.20
N MET A 64 -13.80 0.35 1.53
CA MET A 64 -12.69 0.93 0.74
C MET A 64 -12.55 0.24 -0.63
N VAL A 65 -12.82 -1.05 -0.73
CA VAL A 65 -12.90 -1.78 -2.02
C VAL A 65 -14.01 -1.20 -2.89
N GLY A 66 -15.20 -0.97 -2.32
CA GLY A 66 -16.32 -0.34 -3.02
C GLY A 66 -16.01 1.09 -3.48
N ASP A 67 -15.32 1.88 -2.64
CA ASP A 67 -14.87 3.23 -3.01
C ASP A 67 -13.88 3.20 -4.18
N THR A 68 -12.94 2.25 -4.16
CA THR A 68 -11.94 2.09 -5.23
C THR A 68 -12.61 1.69 -6.54
N ALA A 69 -13.54 0.74 -6.50
CA ALA A 69 -14.33 0.36 -7.67
C ALA A 69 -15.12 1.55 -8.26
N ALA A 70 -15.80 2.30 -7.40
CA ALA A 70 -16.55 3.49 -7.82
C ALA A 70 -15.65 4.59 -8.42
N LEU A 71 -14.42 4.75 -7.93
CA LEU A 71 -13.46 5.68 -8.52
C LEU A 71 -13.01 5.23 -9.91
N ILE A 72 -12.71 3.93 -10.09
CA ILE A 72 -12.34 3.35 -11.40
C ILE A 72 -13.45 3.58 -12.41
N GLU A 73 -14.71 3.30 -12.05
CA GLU A 73 -15.88 3.50 -12.90
C GLU A 73 -16.13 4.98 -13.22
N LYS A 74 -16.06 5.85 -12.19
CA LYS A 74 -16.27 7.30 -12.34
C LYS A 74 -15.28 7.94 -13.32
N LEU A 75 -14.04 7.48 -13.35
CA LEU A 75 -12.96 8.04 -14.16
C LEU A 75 -12.75 7.28 -15.49
N ASP A 76 -13.59 6.28 -15.77
CA ASP A 76 -13.52 5.43 -16.96
C ASP A 76 -12.11 4.83 -17.14
N LEU A 77 -11.59 4.18 -16.06
CA LEU A 77 -10.25 3.60 -16.05
C LEU A 77 -10.23 2.11 -16.41
N ALA A 78 -11.40 1.43 -16.42
CA ALA A 78 -11.45 -0.02 -16.56
C ALA A 78 -11.16 -0.50 -18.00
N PRO A 79 -10.42 -1.62 -18.16
CA PRO A 79 -9.68 -2.30 -17.11
C PRO A 79 -8.37 -1.58 -16.75
N VAL A 80 -8.13 -1.31 -15.47
CA VAL A 80 -7.01 -0.51 -14.96
C VAL A 80 -5.84 -1.38 -14.49
N ARG A 81 -4.60 -0.90 -14.63
CA ARG A 81 -3.43 -1.44 -13.94
C ARG A 81 -3.38 -0.89 -12.51
N ILE A 82 -3.11 -1.72 -11.53
CA ILE A 82 -3.03 -1.30 -10.12
C ILE A 82 -1.59 -1.41 -9.63
N VAL A 83 -1.13 -0.39 -8.91
CA VAL A 83 0.09 -0.39 -8.10
C VAL A 83 -0.30 -0.08 -6.66
N ALA A 84 -0.08 -1.01 -5.76
CA ALA A 84 -0.55 -0.91 -4.40
C ALA A 84 0.52 -1.32 -3.37
N VAL A 85 0.43 -0.78 -2.15
CA VAL A 85 1.33 -1.11 -1.04
C VAL A 85 0.57 -1.36 0.26
N SER A 86 0.98 -2.36 1.04
CA SER A 86 0.48 -2.63 2.40
C SER A 86 -1.05 -2.80 2.41
N MET A 87 -1.78 -2.02 3.18
CA MET A 87 -3.25 -2.00 3.18
C MET A 87 -3.83 -1.76 1.77
N GLY A 88 -3.19 -0.93 0.95
CA GLY A 88 -3.59 -0.73 -0.44
C GLY A 88 -3.50 -1.99 -1.29
N SER A 89 -2.45 -2.81 -1.10
CA SER A 89 -2.33 -4.12 -1.75
C SER A 89 -3.48 -5.05 -1.35
N TYR A 90 -3.91 -4.95 -0.11
CA TYR A 90 -5.01 -5.73 0.40
C TYR A 90 -6.35 -5.30 -0.20
N ILE A 91 -6.59 -3.98 -0.31
CA ILE A 91 -7.76 -3.44 -1.04
C ILE A 91 -7.74 -3.92 -2.49
N ALA A 92 -6.59 -3.90 -3.16
CA ALA A 92 -6.43 -4.37 -4.52
C ALA A 92 -6.74 -5.88 -4.66
N GLN A 93 -6.26 -6.72 -3.74
CA GLN A 93 -6.54 -8.16 -3.73
C GLN A 93 -8.05 -8.44 -3.60
N GLU A 94 -8.73 -7.76 -2.69
CA GLU A 94 -10.17 -7.94 -2.51
C GLU A 94 -10.98 -7.36 -3.68
N LEU A 95 -10.50 -6.28 -4.33
CA LEU A 95 -11.09 -5.77 -5.56
C LEU A 95 -10.97 -6.80 -6.70
N MET A 96 -9.81 -7.45 -6.84
CA MET A 96 -9.59 -8.50 -7.84
C MET A 96 -10.51 -9.71 -7.63
N VAL A 97 -10.87 -10.03 -6.38
CA VAL A 97 -11.84 -11.09 -6.06
C VAL A 97 -13.26 -10.64 -6.38
N ALA A 98 -13.63 -9.42 -5.99
CA ALA A 98 -15.01 -8.94 -6.07
C ALA A 98 -15.39 -8.41 -7.48
N ARG A 99 -14.47 -7.78 -8.18
CA ARG A 99 -14.69 -7.06 -9.44
C ARG A 99 -13.51 -7.28 -10.42
N PRO A 100 -13.21 -8.54 -10.79
CA PRO A 100 -12.06 -8.86 -11.63
C PRO A 100 -12.05 -8.13 -12.98
N GLU A 101 -13.23 -7.80 -13.52
CA GLU A 101 -13.38 -7.09 -14.79
C GLU A 101 -12.85 -5.65 -14.79
N LEU A 102 -12.68 -5.06 -13.61
CA LEU A 102 -12.13 -3.72 -13.47
C LEU A 102 -10.60 -3.69 -13.55
N VAL A 103 -9.92 -4.84 -13.40
CA VAL A 103 -8.47 -4.89 -13.20
C VAL A 103 -7.77 -5.64 -14.33
N ARG A 104 -6.87 -4.96 -15.05
CA ARG A 104 -6.03 -5.54 -16.11
C ARG A 104 -4.86 -6.35 -15.54
N SER A 105 -4.14 -5.76 -14.61
CA SER A 105 -3.01 -6.38 -13.90
C SER A 105 -2.76 -5.67 -12.57
N ALA A 106 -2.09 -6.33 -11.63
CA ALA A 106 -1.82 -5.75 -10.32
C ALA A 106 -0.38 -5.93 -9.86
N VAL A 107 0.18 -4.90 -9.24
CA VAL A 107 1.43 -4.97 -8.48
C VAL A 107 1.10 -4.76 -7.00
N LEU A 108 1.41 -5.77 -6.19
CA LEU A 108 1.04 -5.88 -4.79
C LEU A 108 2.32 -5.87 -3.93
N MET A 109 2.66 -4.74 -3.34
CA MET A 109 3.88 -4.58 -2.55
C MET A 109 3.59 -4.71 -1.06
N ALA A 110 4.51 -5.34 -0.31
CA ALA A 110 4.41 -5.49 1.14
C ALA A 110 3.02 -5.97 1.55
N THR A 111 2.65 -7.19 1.17
CA THR A 111 1.28 -7.71 1.32
C THR A 111 1.21 -9.04 2.03
N ARG A 112 -0.02 -9.49 2.32
CA ARG A 112 -0.35 -10.76 2.95
C ARG A 112 -1.71 -11.26 2.49
N GLY A 113 -1.95 -12.56 2.63
CA GLY A 113 -3.27 -13.18 2.43
C GLY A 113 -3.87 -13.74 3.73
N ARG A 114 -3.14 -13.65 4.85
CA ARG A 114 -3.57 -14.10 6.18
C ARG A 114 -2.85 -13.35 7.28
N HIS A 115 -3.35 -13.45 8.50
CA HIS A 115 -2.64 -13.08 9.71
C HIS A 115 -1.83 -14.24 10.29
N ASP A 116 -0.82 -13.90 11.06
CA ASP A 116 -0.13 -14.79 11.99
C ASP A 116 -0.16 -14.19 13.41
N ARG A 117 0.34 -14.93 14.40
CA ARG A 117 0.32 -14.48 15.80
C ARG A 117 1.01 -13.14 16.02
N THR A 118 2.11 -12.89 15.32
CA THR A 118 2.88 -11.64 15.48
C THR A 118 2.09 -10.46 14.90
N ARG A 119 1.49 -10.61 13.71
CA ARG A 119 0.68 -9.54 13.09
C ARG A 119 -0.60 -9.30 13.87
N ASP A 120 -1.20 -10.32 14.44
CA ASP A 120 -2.36 -10.18 15.33
C ASP A 120 -1.98 -9.38 16.59
N PHE A 121 -0.83 -9.68 17.19
CA PHE A 121 -0.34 -8.96 18.35
C PHE A 121 0.01 -7.49 18.05
N PHE A 122 0.64 -7.23 16.91
CA PHE A 122 0.94 -5.86 16.48
C PHE A 122 -0.36 -5.06 16.29
N TRP A 123 -1.34 -5.64 15.59
CA TRP A 123 -2.65 -5.01 15.44
C TRP A 123 -3.33 -4.73 16.80
N GLN A 124 -3.28 -5.66 17.75
CA GLN A 124 -3.83 -5.45 19.10
C GLN A 124 -3.14 -4.27 19.81
N GLY A 125 -1.83 -4.13 19.67
CA GLY A 125 -1.05 -3.02 20.25
C GLY A 125 -1.43 -1.68 19.61
N GLU A 126 -1.51 -1.61 18.30
CA GLU A 126 -1.93 -0.42 17.57
C GLU A 126 -3.36 0.00 17.89
N LYS A 127 -4.28 -0.98 17.96
CA LYS A 127 -5.67 -0.76 18.37
C LYS A 127 -5.74 -0.21 19.79
N ALA A 128 -5.04 -0.82 20.73
CA ALA A 128 -5.00 -0.37 22.12
C ALA A 128 -4.48 1.06 22.24
N LEU A 129 -3.43 1.41 21.50
CA LEU A 129 -2.93 2.79 21.45
C LEU A 129 -3.96 3.75 20.86
N ALA A 130 -4.59 3.40 19.74
CA ALA A 130 -5.60 4.23 19.09
C ALA A 130 -6.83 4.48 19.97
N GLU A 131 -7.24 3.48 20.78
CA GLU A 131 -8.38 3.55 21.70
C GLU A 131 -8.03 4.23 23.02
N SER A 132 -6.75 4.27 23.42
CA SER A 132 -6.32 4.88 24.70
C SER A 132 -6.44 6.40 24.74
N GLY A 133 -6.48 7.05 23.59
CA GLY A 133 -6.40 8.51 23.46
C GLY A 133 -5.03 9.12 23.80
N ILE A 134 -4.01 8.28 24.04
CA ILE A 134 -2.63 8.73 24.33
C ILE A 134 -1.99 9.21 23.03
N SER A 135 -1.37 10.38 23.07
CA SER A 135 -0.46 10.84 22.01
C SER A 135 0.97 10.56 22.41
N LEU A 136 1.70 9.87 21.56
CA LEU A 136 3.11 9.60 21.78
C LEU A 136 3.94 10.89 21.61
N PRO A 137 5.05 11.07 22.39
CA PRO A 137 6.03 12.11 22.08
C PRO A 137 6.51 11.98 20.63
N ALA A 138 6.74 13.11 19.95
CA ALA A 138 7.06 13.13 18.51
C ALA A 138 8.29 12.28 18.19
N GLU A 139 9.32 12.33 19.02
CA GLU A 139 10.56 11.54 18.86
C GLU A 139 10.33 10.04 19.03
N PHE A 140 9.39 9.65 19.91
CA PHE A 140 9.05 8.23 20.11
C PHE A 140 8.21 7.71 18.94
N ASP A 141 7.23 8.47 18.48
CA ASP A 141 6.46 8.16 17.26
C ASP A 141 7.39 8.02 16.05
N ALA A 142 8.28 9.00 15.83
CA ALA A 142 9.28 8.95 14.75
C ALA A 142 10.18 7.71 14.86
N LYS A 143 10.67 7.38 16.06
CA LYS A 143 11.48 6.18 16.29
C LYS A 143 10.76 4.90 15.86
N VAL A 144 9.51 4.72 16.29
CA VAL A 144 8.73 3.51 15.93
C VAL A 144 8.54 3.44 14.41
N ARG A 145 8.13 4.53 13.80
CA ARG A 145 7.90 4.61 12.34
C ARG A 145 9.16 4.36 11.53
N LEU A 146 10.33 4.85 11.97
CA LEU A 146 11.61 4.58 11.32
C LEU A 146 11.93 3.09 11.33
N LEU A 147 11.81 2.45 12.51
CA LEU A 147 12.08 1.03 12.67
C LEU A 147 11.14 0.12 11.87
N GLU A 148 9.89 0.55 11.69
CA GLU A 148 8.89 -0.17 10.91
C GLU A 148 9.03 0.07 9.40
N SER A 149 9.56 1.24 9.00
CA SER A 149 9.55 1.68 7.60
C SER A 149 10.78 1.26 6.80
N PHE A 150 11.97 1.29 7.42
CA PHE A 150 13.25 1.21 6.71
C PHE A 150 14.11 0.02 7.10
N SER A 151 14.95 -0.40 6.17
CA SER A 151 15.93 -1.45 6.38
C SER A 151 17.03 -1.06 7.38
N PRO A 152 17.69 -2.03 8.05
CA PRO A 152 18.87 -1.74 8.85
C PRO A 152 19.96 -1.00 8.09
N LYS A 153 20.06 -1.22 6.77
CA LYS A 153 21.04 -0.53 5.92
C LYS A 153 20.78 0.97 5.86
N THR A 154 19.54 1.39 5.62
CA THR A 154 19.15 2.82 5.61
C THR A 154 19.25 3.42 7.00
N LEU A 155 18.84 2.69 8.05
CA LEU A 155 18.88 3.17 9.43
C LEU A 155 20.31 3.36 9.97
N ASN A 156 21.31 2.69 9.41
CA ASN A 156 22.71 2.81 9.77
C ASN A 156 23.50 3.76 8.83
N ASP A 157 22.85 4.42 7.88
CA ASP A 157 23.43 5.46 7.02
C ASP A 157 22.98 6.84 7.54
N ASP A 158 23.87 7.54 8.25
CA ASP A 158 23.61 8.84 8.87
C ASP A 158 23.12 9.90 7.86
N THR A 159 23.49 9.78 6.59
CA THR A 159 23.06 10.69 5.53
C THR A 159 21.64 10.36 5.06
N ALA A 160 21.39 9.09 4.77
CA ALA A 160 20.09 8.63 4.28
C ALA A 160 18.98 8.77 5.33
N VAL A 161 19.27 8.49 6.60
CA VAL A 161 18.26 8.50 7.67
C VAL A 161 17.89 9.89 8.18
N ARG A 162 18.79 10.89 8.05
CA ARG A 162 18.60 12.22 8.62
C ARG A 162 17.29 12.88 8.18
N ASP A 163 17.05 12.92 6.87
CA ASP A 163 15.88 13.59 6.31
C ASP A 163 14.57 12.87 6.74
N TRP A 164 14.62 11.54 6.97
CA TRP A 164 13.50 10.76 7.48
C TRP A 164 13.24 11.03 8.95
N ILE A 165 14.29 11.16 9.78
CA ILE A 165 14.18 11.57 11.19
C ILE A 165 13.49 12.93 11.27
N ASP A 166 13.98 13.92 10.52
CA ASP A 166 13.42 15.27 10.50
C ASP A 166 11.97 15.26 10.05
N MET A 167 11.66 14.57 8.96
CA MET A 167 10.29 14.47 8.43
C MET A 167 9.34 13.83 9.42
N PHE A 168 9.69 12.68 10.01
CA PHE A 168 8.80 11.96 10.92
C PHE A 168 8.61 12.70 12.24
N THR A 169 9.62 13.43 12.72
CA THR A 169 9.52 14.26 13.92
C THR A 169 8.67 15.51 13.69
N MET A 170 8.84 16.18 12.54
CA MET A 170 8.04 17.37 12.20
C MET A 170 6.56 17.06 11.90
N TRP A 171 6.28 15.85 11.38
CA TRP A 171 4.92 15.42 11.04
C TRP A 171 4.54 14.13 11.79
N PRO A 172 4.36 14.20 13.12
CA PRO A 172 3.88 13.07 13.90
C PRO A 172 2.48 12.66 13.43
N GLN A 173 2.18 11.37 13.51
CA GLN A 173 0.86 10.87 13.15
C GLN A 173 -0.19 11.40 14.13
N LYS A 174 -1.15 12.16 13.61
CA LYS A 174 -2.28 12.64 14.41
C LYS A 174 -3.42 11.61 14.34
N PRO A 175 -3.98 11.21 15.46
CA PRO A 175 -5.09 10.24 15.49
C PRO A 175 -6.42 10.92 15.08
N THR A 176 -6.56 11.22 13.78
CA THR A 176 -7.86 11.67 13.23
C THR A 176 -8.88 10.53 13.35
N PRO A 177 -10.21 10.79 13.31
CA PRO A 177 -11.21 9.74 13.30
C PRO A 177 -11.00 8.70 12.21
N GLY A 178 -10.67 9.13 10.99
CA GLY A 178 -10.35 8.23 9.89
C GLY A 178 -9.09 7.40 10.14
N MET A 179 -8.02 8.01 10.67
CA MET A 179 -6.80 7.27 11.01
C MET A 179 -7.05 6.23 12.12
N ARG A 180 -7.86 6.58 13.15
CA ARG A 180 -8.27 5.59 14.16
C ARG A 180 -9.00 4.39 13.53
N THR A 181 -9.90 4.64 12.59
CA THR A 181 -10.56 3.52 11.88
C THR A 181 -9.54 2.67 11.12
N HIS A 182 -8.59 3.26 10.40
CA HIS A 182 -7.52 2.50 9.73
C HIS A 182 -6.72 1.61 10.68
N LEU A 183 -6.47 2.06 11.92
CA LEU A 183 -5.75 1.30 12.95
C LEU A 183 -6.60 0.19 13.60
N THR A 184 -7.92 0.38 13.62
CA THR A 184 -8.85 -0.54 14.31
C THR A 184 -9.59 -1.50 13.39
N ILE A 185 -9.44 -1.37 12.05
CA ILE A 185 -10.00 -2.35 11.10
C ILE A 185 -9.49 -3.74 11.46
N ALA A 186 -10.46 -4.62 11.75
CA ALA A 186 -10.13 -5.99 12.14
C ALA A 186 -9.35 -6.71 11.05
N PRO A 187 -8.38 -7.54 11.44
CA PRO A 187 -7.71 -8.42 10.51
C PRO A 187 -8.72 -9.29 9.80
N GLN A 188 -8.54 -9.45 8.49
CA GLN A 188 -9.40 -10.40 7.75
C GLN A 188 -8.92 -11.84 7.98
N GLU A 189 -9.86 -12.77 7.84
CA GLU A 189 -9.58 -14.20 7.81
C GLU A 189 -8.60 -14.58 6.69
N ASN A 190 -8.13 -15.83 6.70
CA ASN A 190 -7.26 -16.35 5.65
C ASN A 190 -7.96 -16.31 4.28
N ARG A 191 -7.44 -15.51 3.37
CA ARG A 191 -7.99 -15.26 2.04
C ARG A 191 -7.28 -16.01 0.92
N LEU A 192 -6.21 -16.75 1.22
CA LEU A 192 -5.40 -17.45 0.21
C LEU A 192 -6.23 -18.38 -0.69
N ALA A 193 -7.23 -19.06 -0.14
CA ALA A 193 -8.10 -19.91 -0.94
C ALA A 193 -8.97 -19.12 -1.95
N ALA A 194 -9.40 -17.90 -1.61
CA ALA A 194 -10.15 -17.04 -2.53
C ALA A 194 -9.29 -16.57 -3.69
N TYR A 195 -7.99 -16.33 -3.45
CA TYR A 195 -7.06 -15.85 -4.47
C TYR A 195 -6.73 -16.91 -5.54
N GLN A 196 -6.96 -18.20 -5.27
CA GLN A 196 -6.77 -19.27 -6.26
C GLN A 196 -7.68 -19.15 -7.50
N ASN A 197 -8.76 -18.37 -7.39
CA ASN A 197 -9.69 -18.13 -8.50
C ASN A 197 -9.42 -16.81 -9.24
N VAL A 198 -8.41 -16.03 -8.83
CA VAL A 198 -8.07 -14.76 -9.44
C VAL A 198 -7.04 -14.96 -10.53
N THR A 199 -7.45 -14.91 -11.78
CA THR A 199 -6.58 -15.13 -12.95
C THR A 199 -5.88 -13.86 -13.46
N ILE A 200 -6.06 -12.73 -12.79
CA ILE A 200 -5.44 -11.45 -13.16
C ILE A 200 -3.91 -11.55 -13.02
N PRO A 201 -3.14 -11.20 -14.07
CA PRO A 201 -1.68 -11.15 -13.96
C PRO A 201 -1.23 -10.28 -12.80
N SER A 202 -0.41 -10.82 -11.91
CA SER A 202 -0.02 -10.15 -10.68
C SER A 202 1.47 -10.28 -10.40
N LEU A 203 2.11 -9.16 -10.02
CA LEU A 203 3.46 -9.14 -9.47
C LEU A 203 3.38 -8.81 -7.98
N VAL A 204 3.84 -9.73 -7.14
CA VAL A 204 3.96 -9.48 -5.70
C VAL A 204 5.41 -9.13 -5.39
N ILE A 205 5.63 -7.97 -4.77
CA ILE A 205 6.95 -7.50 -4.35
C ILE A 205 7.04 -7.58 -2.83
N GLY A 206 7.94 -8.42 -2.34
CA GLY A 206 8.36 -8.47 -0.93
C GLY A 206 9.61 -7.61 -0.71
N PHE A 207 9.71 -7.00 0.45
CA PHE A 207 10.87 -6.26 0.91
C PHE A 207 11.59 -7.09 1.97
N ALA A 208 12.88 -7.37 1.77
CA ALA A 208 13.59 -8.40 2.53
C ALA A 208 13.66 -8.14 4.05
N ASP A 209 13.73 -6.86 4.43
CA ASP A 209 13.85 -6.41 5.83
C ASP A 209 12.52 -5.86 6.39
N ASP A 210 11.39 -6.12 5.73
CA ASP A 210 10.07 -5.68 6.19
C ASP A 210 9.65 -6.45 7.46
N VAL A 211 9.66 -5.76 8.58
CA VAL A 211 9.26 -6.32 9.89
C VAL A 211 7.75 -6.25 10.10
N VAL A 212 7.04 -5.37 9.37
CA VAL A 212 5.58 -5.22 9.46
C VAL A 212 4.88 -6.33 8.69
N LEU A 213 5.24 -6.52 7.42
CA LEU A 213 4.72 -7.56 6.54
C LEU A 213 5.88 -8.35 5.88
N PRO A 214 6.50 -9.29 6.63
CA PRO A 214 7.65 -10.04 6.15
C PRO A 214 7.42 -10.70 4.79
N PRO A 215 8.47 -10.80 3.98
CA PRO A 215 8.37 -11.20 2.57
C PRO A 215 7.72 -12.58 2.35
N HIS A 216 7.80 -13.50 3.32
CA HIS A 216 7.16 -14.80 3.21
C HIS A 216 5.63 -14.71 3.07
N LEU A 217 4.97 -13.70 3.69
CA LEU A 217 3.53 -13.49 3.58
C LEU A 217 3.12 -13.06 2.16
N GLY A 218 3.91 -12.20 1.54
CA GLY A 218 3.73 -11.84 0.14
C GLY A 218 3.97 -13.03 -0.81
N ARG A 219 4.97 -13.85 -0.52
CA ARG A 219 5.24 -15.07 -1.28
C ARG A 219 4.07 -16.06 -1.24
N GLU A 220 3.39 -16.19 -0.09
CA GLU A 220 2.16 -16.98 0.02
C GLU A 220 1.05 -16.45 -0.90
N VAL A 221 0.89 -15.13 -1.01
CA VAL A 221 -0.09 -14.50 -1.93
C VAL A 221 0.27 -14.81 -3.39
N ALA A 222 1.54 -14.62 -3.79
CA ALA A 222 1.99 -14.92 -5.14
C ALA A 222 1.75 -16.38 -5.51
N ASN A 223 2.01 -17.31 -4.60
CA ASN A 223 1.78 -18.75 -4.80
C ASN A 223 0.29 -19.12 -4.88
N ALA A 224 -0.59 -18.34 -4.25
CA ALA A 224 -2.03 -18.56 -4.30
C ALA A 224 -2.67 -18.06 -5.61
N LEU A 225 -2.08 -17.04 -6.23
CA LEU A 225 -2.56 -16.46 -7.49
C LEU A 225 -2.11 -17.31 -8.68
N PRO A 226 -3.00 -17.83 -9.56
CA PRO A 226 -2.62 -18.66 -10.72
C PRO A 226 -1.61 -18.00 -11.65
N ASN A 227 -1.69 -16.68 -11.84
CA ASN A 227 -0.77 -15.88 -12.65
C ASN A 227 0.10 -14.94 -11.78
N GLY A 228 0.40 -15.38 -10.55
CA GLY A 228 1.23 -14.66 -9.61
C GLY A 228 2.72 -14.82 -9.89
N ARG A 229 3.46 -13.71 -9.95
CA ARG A 229 4.93 -13.67 -9.94
C ARG A 229 5.40 -13.09 -8.63
N TYR A 230 6.55 -13.53 -8.11
CA TYR A 230 7.13 -12.99 -6.88
C TYR A 230 8.51 -12.41 -7.14
N LEU A 231 8.75 -11.23 -6.57
CA LEU A 231 10.06 -10.57 -6.54
C LEU A 231 10.36 -10.16 -5.10
N GLU A 232 11.57 -10.44 -4.61
CA GLU A 232 12.06 -9.93 -3.34
C GLU A 232 13.17 -8.93 -3.58
N ILE A 233 13.06 -7.74 -2.93
CA ILE A 233 14.06 -6.68 -3.05
C ILE A 233 14.89 -6.67 -1.76
N PRO A 234 16.20 -6.91 -1.85
CA PRO A 234 17.08 -6.94 -0.67
C PRO A 234 17.34 -5.54 -0.12
N ASP A 235 17.74 -5.48 1.16
CA ASP A 235 18.07 -4.22 1.87
C ASP A 235 16.94 -3.18 1.75
N THR A 236 15.70 -3.58 2.01
CA THR A 236 14.52 -2.71 2.00
C THR A 236 13.55 -3.08 3.09
N GLY A 237 13.07 -2.09 3.83
CA GLY A 237 12.01 -2.22 4.82
C GLY A 237 10.61 -2.06 4.21
N HIS A 238 9.61 -1.83 5.06
CA HIS A 238 8.19 -1.75 4.66
C HIS A 238 7.91 -0.70 3.57
N LEU A 239 8.65 0.41 3.56
CA LEU A 239 8.55 1.47 2.54
C LEU A 239 9.58 1.30 1.42
N GLY A 240 9.92 0.07 1.04
CA GLY A 240 10.93 -0.23 0.02
C GLY A 240 10.72 0.46 -1.33
N PHE A 241 9.48 0.82 -1.68
CA PHE A 241 9.16 1.59 -2.89
C PHE A 241 9.63 3.07 -2.82
N ILE A 242 9.93 3.56 -1.62
CA ILE A 242 10.55 4.86 -1.37
C ILE A 242 12.05 4.70 -1.14
N GLU A 243 12.47 3.61 -0.49
CA GLU A 243 13.84 3.33 -0.12
C GLU A 243 14.71 2.98 -1.34
N LYS A 244 14.17 2.21 -2.30
CA LYS A 244 14.81 1.85 -3.58
C LYS A 244 13.87 2.09 -4.78
N PRO A 245 13.47 3.34 -5.04
CA PRO A 245 12.44 3.65 -6.03
C PRO A 245 12.81 3.22 -7.45
N GLU A 246 14.09 3.32 -7.85
CA GLU A 246 14.53 2.96 -9.21
C GLU A 246 14.35 1.46 -9.46
N VAL A 247 14.72 0.62 -8.48
CA VAL A 247 14.60 -0.84 -8.59
C VAL A 247 13.13 -1.24 -8.68
N VAL A 248 12.30 -0.67 -7.81
CA VAL A 248 10.85 -0.93 -7.77
C VAL A 248 10.18 -0.46 -9.06
N ASN A 249 10.43 0.77 -9.50
CA ASN A 249 9.84 1.32 -10.72
C ASN A 249 10.20 0.49 -11.95
N THR A 250 11.48 0.08 -12.06
CA THR A 250 11.94 -0.78 -13.16
C THR A 250 11.23 -2.12 -13.16
N ALA A 251 11.09 -2.76 -11.99
CA ALA A 251 10.38 -4.04 -11.87
C ALA A 251 8.92 -3.93 -12.31
N ILE A 252 8.24 -2.86 -11.91
CA ILE A 252 6.84 -2.62 -12.26
C ILE A 252 6.69 -2.36 -13.76
N LEU A 253 7.53 -1.50 -14.35
CA LEU A 253 7.47 -1.18 -15.78
C LEU A 253 7.76 -2.40 -16.66
N ASN A 254 8.73 -3.24 -16.27
CA ASN A 254 8.99 -4.50 -16.97
C ASN A 254 7.79 -5.46 -16.88
N PHE A 255 7.17 -5.59 -15.72
CA PHE A 255 5.97 -6.39 -15.56
C PHE A 255 4.81 -5.87 -16.42
N PHE A 256 4.63 -4.56 -16.53
CA PHE A 256 3.58 -3.98 -17.37
C PHE A 256 3.84 -4.20 -18.86
N ALA A 257 5.10 -4.18 -19.30
CA ALA A 257 5.48 -4.51 -20.67
C ALA A 257 5.17 -5.98 -21.03
N ASP A 258 5.32 -6.89 -20.07
CA ASP A 258 5.02 -8.33 -20.25
C ASP A 258 3.51 -8.64 -20.24
N THR A 259 2.67 -7.71 -19.82
CA THR A 259 1.21 -7.89 -19.63
C THR A 259 0.37 -6.93 -20.47
N LEU A 260 0.83 -6.67 -21.70
CA LEU A 260 0.13 -5.85 -22.70
C LEU A 260 -1.20 -6.45 -23.15
#